data_f441d6a130bbd05a800f266a891dfc5c
#
_entry.id   f441d6a130bbd05a800f266a891dfc5c
#
_cell.length_a   1.000
_cell.length_b   1.000
_cell.length_c   1.000
_cell.angle_alpha   90.00
_cell.angle_beta   90.00
_cell.angle_gamma   90.00
#
_symmetry.space_group_name_H-M   'P 1'
#
loop_
_entity.id
_entity.type
_entity.pdbx_description
1 polymer ?
#
loop_
_entity_poly.entity_id
_entity_poly.type
_entity_poly.pdbx_seq_one_letter_code
_entity_poly.pdbx_strand_id
1 'polypeptide(L)'
;MIRRNMIASAMVLLAPLCYSTNLIAGQLTVEQRLELLEKALQDTQKELKKYQDQEKKRNQVWAAWSQPVNSQKSQSAKAPTATQAAVKPDAVLVKNEQPAQGGEPAYSAMTLKDFSKFVKDEIGFSYNGYYRSGWGTASHGSPKSWAIGSLGRLGNEYSGWFDLQLKQRVFQEGDKRVDAIVMLDGNVGQQYSAGWFGDNAGGENYLQFSDMYVNTKGFLPFAPEADFWVGKHGAPKIEIQMLDWKTQRTDAAAGVGLENWKVGAGKFDIALVREDIDDYDRSLTNKQQINTNTLDVRYKDIPLWDKASLMVSGRYVAANQSSSEKYKEGNEGYYQWKDTWMVGTSLTQKFANGGFNEFSLLLANNSIASSFSRYAGSSPYTTNNGRYYGDHTNGTAVRLTSQGETYLRDDVIMANAIVYSFGNDVYSYETGAHSDFESIRAVLRPAYIWNKYNQTGVELGYFKQQNKDVTGKKYNESGYKTTLF
;
A
#
# COMPACT_ATOMS: atom_id res chain seq x y z
N MET A 1 16.70 -0.23 -30.42
CA MET A 1 15.92 0.89 -29.86
C MET A 1 16.23 1.14 -28.37
N ILE A 2 17.47 0.94 -27.90
CA ILE A 2 17.84 0.96 -26.46
C ILE A 2 18.89 2.08 -26.13
N ARG A 3 19.22 2.94 -27.08
CA ARG A 3 20.29 3.96 -26.88
C ARG A 3 19.83 5.37 -26.48
N ARG A 4 18.55 5.62 -26.25
CA ARG A 4 18.03 6.99 -25.99
C ARG A 4 17.72 7.32 -24.53
N ASN A 5 17.70 6.36 -23.61
CA ASN A 5 17.28 6.59 -22.21
C ASN A 5 18.43 6.77 -21.19
N MET A 6 19.70 6.71 -21.63
CA MET A 6 20.85 6.90 -20.71
C MET A 6 21.25 8.36 -20.46
N ILE A 7 20.74 9.30 -21.25
CA ILE A 7 21.12 10.73 -21.11
C ILE A 7 20.27 11.45 -20.05
N ALA A 8 19.08 10.95 -19.75
CA ALA A 8 18.19 11.55 -18.75
C ALA A 8 18.61 11.33 -17.29
N SER A 9 19.34 10.25 -17.01
CA SER A 9 19.80 9.95 -15.63
C SER A 9 21.03 10.75 -15.19
N ALA A 10 21.80 11.29 -16.13
CA ALA A 10 22.97 12.12 -15.82
C ALA A 10 22.62 13.57 -15.49
N MET A 11 21.44 14.05 -15.89
CA MET A 11 21.03 15.45 -15.64
C MET A 11 20.44 15.67 -14.24
N VAL A 12 20.01 14.64 -13.53
CA VAL A 12 19.42 14.77 -12.18
C VAL A 12 20.47 14.86 -11.08
N LEU A 13 21.71 14.42 -11.35
CA LEU A 13 22.81 14.49 -10.38
C LEU A 13 23.58 15.82 -10.37
N LEU A 14 23.31 16.72 -11.31
CA LEU A 14 23.97 18.04 -11.38
C LEU A 14 23.18 19.17 -10.70
N ALA A 15 21.96 18.93 -10.27
CA ALA A 15 21.12 19.95 -9.66
C ALA A 15 21.53 20.42 -8.24
N PRO A 16 22.14 19.60 -7.36
CA PRO A 16 22.53 20.09 -6.03
C PRO A 16 23.82 20.91 -6.00
N LEU A 17 24.67 20.84 -7.03
CA LEU A 17 25.93 21.56 -7.06
C LEU A 17 25.80 23.04 -7.48
N CYS A 18 24.68 23.44 -8.05
CA CYS A 18 24.46 24.82 -8.49
C CYS A 18 23.91 25.77 -7.41
N TYR A 19 23.37 25.23 -6.30
CA TYR A 19 22.75 26.06 -5.26
C TYR A 19 23.68 26.50 -4.11
N SER A 20 24.84 25.86 -3.95
CA SER A 20 25.78 26.21 -2.87
C SER A 20 26.88 27.20 -3.30
N THR A 21 27.01 27.58 -4.58
CA THR A 21 28.08 28.44 -5.08
C THR A 21 27.68 29.90 -5.25
N ASN A 22 26.40 30.25 -5.11
CA ASN A 22 25.94 31.62 -5.36
C ASN A 22 26.23 32.64 -4.21
N LEU A 23 26.71 32.19 -3.06
CA LEU A 23 27.08 33.09 -1.95
C LEU A 23 28.57 33.45 -1.87
N ILE A 24 29.44 32.76 -2.62
CA ILE A 24 30.88 33.00 -2.62
C ILE A 24 31.41 33.52 -3.97
N ALA A 25 30.59 33.47 -5.01
CA ALA A 25 31.02 33.79 -6.39
C ALA A 25 31.33 35.27 -6.66
N GLY A 26 31.06 36.17 -5.72
CA GLY A 26 31.25 37.60 -5.90
C GLY A 26 32.70 38.10 -5.68
N GLN A 27 33.60 37.29 -5.12
CA GLN A 27 34.96 37.70 -4.74
C GLN A 27 36.13 36.89 -5.32
N LEU A 28 35.85 35.86 -6.12
CA LEU A 28 36.92 35.03 -6.72
C LEU A 28 37.37 35.58 -8.05
N THR A 29 38.71 35.63 -8.26
CA THR A 29 39.30 36.01 -9.55
C THR A 29 38.99 34.97 -10.63
N VAL A 30 39.14 35.32 -11.90
CA VAL A 30 38.89 34.41 -13.03
C VAL A 30 39.80 33.19 -12.94
N GLU A 31 41.05 33.35 -12.51
CA GLU A 31 42.02 32.27 -12.32
C GLU A 31 41.53 31.29 -11.22
N GLN A 32 41.06 31.81 -10.09
CA GLN A 32 40.54 30.97 -9.00
C GLN A 32 39.29 30.19 -9.40
N ARG A 33 38.44 30.77 -10.25
CA ARG A 33 37.28 30.08 -10.81
C ARG A 33 37.70 28.98 -11.79
N LEU A 34 38.73 29.23 -12.57
CA LEU A 34 39.28 28.26 -13.52
C LEU A 34 39.84 27.03 -12.77
N GLU A 35 40.63 27.28 -11.73
CA GLU A 35 41.21 26.22 -10.87
C GLU A 35 40.16 25.38 -10.18
N LEU A 36 39.07 25.99 -9.68
CA LEU A 36 37.93 25.26 -9.11
C LEU A 36 37.19 24.41 -10.15
N LEU A 37 37.04 24.92 -11.38
CA LEU A 37 36.40 24.18 -12.47
C LEU A 37 37.29 23.02 -12.95
N GLU A 38 38.61 23.21 -13.04
CA GLU A 38 39.55 22.14 -13.38
C GLU A 38 39.54 21.03 -12.32
N LYS A 39 39.54 21.40 -11.05
CA LYS A 39 39.41 20.44 -9.95
C LYS A 39 38.11 19.67 -9.99
N ALA A 40 36.98 20.36 -10.19
CA ALA A 40 35.68 19.73 -10.32
C ALA A 40 35.60 18.78 -11.55
N LEU A 41 36.24 19.17 -12.65
CA LEU A 41 36.32 18.33 -13.84
C LEU A 41 37.17 17.07 -13.58
N GLN A 42 38.31 17.20 -12.90
CA GLN A 42 39.13 16.04 -12.53
C GLN A 42 38.41 15.09 -11.59
N ASP A 43 37.69 15.60 -10.60
CA ASP A 43 36.93 14.77 -9.67
C ASP A 43 35.77 14.06 -10.39
N THR A 44 35.07 14.75 -11.29
CA THR A 44 34.05 14.16 -12.15
C THR A 44 34.60 13.06 -13.08
N GLN A 45 35.79 13.27 -13.64
CA GLN A 45 36.48 12.27 -14.46
C GLN A 45 36.90 11.03 -13.65
N LYS A 46 37.35 11.20 -12.40
CA LYS A 46 37.67 10.08 -11.50
C LYS A 46 36.43 9.28 -11.14
N GLU A 47 35.32 9.96 -10.86
CA GLU A 47 34.04 9.26 -10.60
C GLU A 47 33.54 8.52 -11.84
N LEU A 48 33.57 9.16 -13.01
CA LEU A 48 33.19 8.54 -14.26
C LEU A 48 34.01 7.27 -14.54
N LYS A 49 35.31 7.32 -14.30
CA LYS A 49 36.20 6.16 -14.44
C LYS A 49 35.83 5.04 -13.48
N LYS A 50 35.49 5.39 -12.22
CA LYS A 50 35.04 4.44 -11.21
C LYS A 50 33.72 3.77 -11.64
N TYR A 51 32.77 4.54 -12.19
CA TYR A 51 31.52 4.00 -12.73
C TYR A 51 31.76 3.09 -13.95
N GLN A 52 32.65 3.47 -14.86
CA GLN A 52 33.01 2.65 -16.02
C GLN A 52 33.67 1.33 -15.60
N ASP A 53 34.51 1.33 -14.58
CA ASP A 53 35.13 0.11 -14.05
C ASP A 53 34.10 -0.79 -13.34
N GLN A 54 33.15 -0.20 -12.62
CA GLN A 54 32.03 -0.93 -12.05
C GLN A 54 31.12 -1.52 -13.14
N GLU A 55 30.87 -0.76 -14.20
CA GLU A 55 30.07 -1.23 -15.33
C GLU A 55 30.77 -2.36 -16.11
N LYS A 56 32.08 -2.26 -16.29
CA LYS A 56 32.89 -3.36 -16.88
C LYS A 56 32.83 -4.62 -16.02
N LYS A 57 32.96 -4.50 -14.70
CA LYS A 57 32.81 -5.64 -13.78
C LYS A 57 31.41 -6.24 -13.87
N ARG A 58 30.37 -5.41 -13.88
CA ARG A 58 29.00 -5.85 -14.03
C ARG A 58 28.75 -6.56 -15.36
N ASN A 59 29.26 -6.02 -16.46
CA ASN A 59 29.12 -6.61 -17.79
C ASN A 59 29.91 -7.92 -17.93
N GLN A 60 31.04 -8.08 -17.27
CA GLN A 60 31.77 -9.34 -17.17
C GLN A 60 30.98 -10.40 -16.42
N VAL A 61 30.32 -10.03 -15.35
CA VAL A 61 29.39 -10.92 -14.60
C VAL A 61 28.21 -11.32 -15.50
N TRP A 62 27.62 -10.38 -16.25
CA TRP A 62 26.53 -10.68 -17.20
C TRP A 62 26.98 -11.58 -18.35
N ALA A 63 28.17 -11.37 -18.91
CA ALA A 63 28.72 -12.19 -19.96
C ALA A 63 29.01 -13.64 -19.50
N ALA A 64 29.44 -13.82 -18.25
CA ALA A 64 29.60 -15.13 -17.64
C ALA A 64 28.25 -15.86 -17.43
N TRP A 65 27.18 -15.11 -17.23
CA TRP A 65 25.80 -15.67 -17.09
C TRP A 65 25.17 -16.05 -18.45
N SER A 66 25.62 -15.45 -19.55
CA SER A 66 25.00 -15.59 -20.88
C SER A 66 25.61 -16.70 -21.74
N GLN A 67 26.58 -17.46 -21.24
CA GLN A 67 27.14 -18.54 -22.00
C GLN A 67 26.23 -19.78 -22.01
N PRO A 68 25.85 -20.31 -23.20
CA PRO A 68 25.01 -21.50 -23.26
C PRO A 68 25.77 -22.71 -22.74
N VAL A 69 25.15 -23.44 -21.81
CA VAL A 69 25.66 -24.75 -21.36
C VAL A 69 25.65 -25.70 -22.54
N ASN A 70 26.83 -26.16 -22.96
CA ASN A 70 27.01 -27.14 -24.01
C ASN A 70 26.32 -28.45 -23.63
N SER A 71 25.26 -28.80 -24.34
CA SER A 71 24.54 -30.06 -24.19
C SER A 71 25.39 -31.21 -24.78
N GLN A 72 26.03 -31.98 -23.92
CA GLN A 72 26.54 -33.29 -24.30
C GLN A 72 25.37 -34.28 -24.40
N LYS A 73 25.28 -34.92 -25.59
CA LYS A 73 24.41 -36.06 -25.87
C LYS A 73 24.64 -37.17 -24.86
N SER A 74 23.62 -37.63 -24.16
CA SER A 74 23.64 -38.94 -23.52
C SER A 74 22.51 -39.81 -24.05
N GLN A 75 22.90 -41.05 -24.34
CA GLN A 75 22.11 -42.11 -24.89
C GLN A 75 21.00 -42.61 -23.96
N SER A 76 19.94 -43.06 -24.61
CA SER A 76 18.78 -43.76 -24.08
C SER A 76 19.14 -44.88 -23.08
N ALA A 77 18.51 -44.86 -21.91
CA ALA A 77 18.30 -46.04 -21.08
C ALA A 77 16.98 -45.93 -20.29
N LYS A 78 16.33 -47.06 -20.18
CA LYS A 78 15.00 -47.39 -19.70
C LYS A 78 14.60 -46.71 -18.34
N ALA A 79 13.30 -46.40 -18.24
CA ALA A 79 12.62 -45.95 -17.03
C ALA A 79 12.70 -46.96 -15.87
N PRO A 80 12.83 -46.48 -14.65
CA PRO A 80 12.14 -47.07 -13.52
C PRO A 80 11.35 -46.02 -12.72
N THR A 81 10.31 -46.51 -12.14
CA THR A 81 9.32 -46.14 -11.17
C THR A 81 9.61 -44.89 -10.31
N ALA A 82 8.58 -44.05 -10.21
CA ALA A 82 8.50 -42.84 -9.41
C ALA A 82 8.81 -43.07 -7.92
N THR A 83 9.82 -42.38 -7.43
CA THR A 83 9.97 -42.07 -6.00
C THR A 83 10.16 -40.57 -5.91
N GLN A 84 9.23 -39.89 -5.20
CA GLN A 84 9.27 -38.46 -4.97
C GLN A 84 10.54 -38.09 -4.19
N ALA A 85 11.49 -37.46 -4.87
CA ALA A 85 12.64 -36.81 -4.24
C ALA A 85 12.32 -35.30 -4.16
N ALA A 86 12.42 -34.76 -2.98
CA ALA A 86 12.31 -33.33 -2.72
C ALA A 86 13.31 -32.57 -3.60
N VAL A 87 12.78 -31.66 -4.42
CA VAL A 87 13.58 -30.74 -5.24
C VAL A 87 14.35 -29.81 -4.32
N LYS A 88 15.66 -29.95 -4.27
CA LYS A 88 16.56 -28.95 -3.66
C LYS A 88 16.60 -27.72 -4.59
N PRO A 89 16.53 -26.50 -4.08
CA PRO A 89 16.71 -25.31 -4.90
C PRO A 89 18.12 -25.29 -5.51
N ASP A 90 18.18 -24.99 -6.80
CA ASP A 90 19.43 -24.90 -7.55
C ASP A 90 20.38 -23.86 -6.92
N ALA A 91 21.63 -24.27 -6.72
CA ALA A 91 22.67 -23.39 -6.18
C ALA A 91 23.25 -22.51 -7.29
N VAL A 92 23.34 -21.21 -7.04
CA VAL A 92 24.02 -20.24 -7.90
C VAL A 92 25.52 -20.19 -7.50
N LEU A 93 26.41 -20.46 -8.43
CA LEU A 93 27.85 -20.40 -8.19
C LEU A 93 28.40 -18.98 -8.36
N VAL A 94 28.97 -18.42 -7.33
CA VAL A 94 29.67 -17.13 -7.35
C VAL A 94 31.17 -17.34 -7.13
N LYS A 95 31.99 -16.75 -8.01
CA LYS A 95 33.44 -16.84 -7.90
C LYS A 95 33.95 -15.94 -6.77
N ASN A 96 34.52 -16.53 -5.73
CA ASN A 96 35.24 -15.81 -4.69
C ASN A 96 36.67 -15.57 -5.13
N GLU A 97 37.05 -14.32 -5.36
CA GLU A 97 38.44 -13.94 -5.60
C GLU A 97 39.13 -13.71 -4.23
N GLN A 98 39.74 -14.76 -3.69
CA GLN A 98 40.85 -14.59 -2.73
C GLN A 98 42.17 -14.87 -3.48
N PRO A 99 43.22 -14.10 -3.25
CA PRO A 99 44.53 -14.40 -3.82
C PRO A 99 45.12 -15.58 -3.06
N ALA A 100 44.90 -16.80 -3.59
CA ALA A 100 45.52 -17.99 -3.09
C ALA A 100 46.61 -18.45 -4.03
N GLN A 101 47.78 -18.77 -3.49
CA GLN A 101 48.87 -19.43 -4.15
C GLN A 101 48.37 -20.80 -4.72
N GLY A 102 48.40 -20.93 -6.02
CA GLY A 102 48.53 -22.21 -6.76
C GLY A 102 47.43 -23.26 -6.58
N GLY A 103 46.15 -22.88 -6.50
CA GLY A 103 45.03 -23.81 -6.49
C GLY A 103 43.93 -23.36 -7.47
N GLU A 104 43.18 -24.30 -8.07
CA GLU A 104 41.97 -23.99 -8.82
C GLU A 104 41.03 -23.13 -8.00
N PRO A 105 40.36 -22.12 -8.59
CA PRO A 105 39.46 -21.24 -7.83
C PRO A 105 38.29 -22.09 -7.26
N ALA A 106 38.22 -22.13 -5.95
CA ALA A 106 37.09 -22.78 -5.26
C ALA A 106 35.82 -21.94 -5.44
N TYR A 107 34.87 -22.44 -6.21
CA TYR A 107 33.55 -21.85 -6.30
C TYR A 107 32.74 -22.25 -5.06
N SER A 108 32.40 -21.30 -4.22
CA SER A 108 31.42 -21.53 -3.15
C SER A 108 30.01 -21.43 -3.75
N ALA A 109 29.19 -22.47 -3.54
CA ALA A 109 27.79 -22.41 -3.93
C ALA A 109 27.05 -21.42 -3.01
N MET A 110 26.62 -20.29 -3.57
CA MET A 110 25.76 -19.35 -2.88
C MET A 110 24.31 -19.84 -2.94
N THR A 111 23.67 -20.00 -1.79
CA THR A 111 22.24 -20.33 -1.78
C THR A 111 21.39 -19.14 -2.21
N LEU A 112 20.15 -19.38 -2.66
CA LEU A 112 19.19 -18.30 -2.95
C LEU A 112 18.99 -17.38 -1.73
N LYS A 113 19.10 -17.94 -0.52
CA LYS A 113 19.01 -17.18 0.72
C LYS A 113 20.20 -16.24 0.90
N ASP A 114 21.42 -16.70 0.62
CA ASP A 114 22.63 -15.88 0.72
C ASP A 114 22.65 -14.79 -0.35
N PHE A 115 22.21 -15.11 -1.58
CA PHE A 115 22.03 -14.14 -2.64
C PHE A 115 20.99 -13.07 -2.28
N SER A 116 19.84 -13.48 -1.78
CA SER A 116 18.79 -12.55 -1.32
C SER A 116 19.29 -11.64 -0.19
N LYS A 117 20.08 -12.19 0.76
CA LYS A 117 20.71 -11.42 1.82
C LYS A 117 21.72 -10.42 1.27
N PHE A 118 22.57 -10.83 0.35
CA PHE A 118 23.54 -9.95 -0.33
C PHE A 118 22.83 -8.77 -1.04
N VAL A 119 21.81 -9.07 -1.83
CA VAL A 119 21.04 -8.02 -2.53
C VAL A 119 20.42 -7.03 -1.56
N LYS A 120 19.87 -7.50 -0.45
CA LYS A 120 19.25 -6.65 0.57
C LYS A 120 20.28 -5.86 1.38
N ASP A 121 21.36 -6.49 1.83
CA ASP A 121 22.29 -5.90 2.78
C ASP A 121 23.36 -5.04 2.08
N GLU A 122 23.91 -5.51 0.94
CA GLU A 122 24.98 -4.83 0.22
C GLU A 122 24.44 -3.88 -0.87
N ILE A 123 23.55 -4.35 -1.73
CA ILE A 123 22.97 -3.53 -2.80
C ILE A 123 21.90 -2.59 -2.24
N GLY A 124 21.27 -2.97 -1.13
CA GLY A 124 20.21 -2.20 -0.50
C GLY A 124 18.88 -2.23 -1.25
N PHE A 125 18.72 -3.21 -2.14
CA PHE A 125 17.47 -3.42 -2.85
C PHE A 125 16.62 -4.46 -2.13
N SER A 126 15.36 -4.15 -1.95
CA SER A 126 14.39 -5.12 -1.47
C SER A 126 13.09 -5.05 -2.26
N TYR A 127 12.52 -6.20 -2.45
CA TYR A 127 11.22 -6.41 -3.03
C TYR A 127 10.29 -6.96 -1.95
N ASN A 128 9.13 -6.33 -1.81
CA ASN A 128 8.04 -6.81 -0.99
C ASN A 128 6.79 -6.85 -1.86
N GLY A 129 5.89 -7.76 -1.58
CA GLY A 129 4.69 -7.82 -2.38
C GLY A 129 3.60 -8.66 -1.76
N TYR A 130 2.41 -8.42 -2.25
CA TYR A 130 1.22 -9.20 -1.99
C TYR A 130 0.64 -9.61 -3.34
N TYR A 131 0.24 -10.85 -3.46
CA TYR A 131 -0.41 -11.37 -4.64
C TYR A 131 -1.57 -12.26 -4.22
N ARG A 132 -2.71 -12.08 -4.85
CA ARG A 132 -3.83 -12.98 -4.74
C ARG A 132 -4.45 -13.24 -6.11
N SER A 133 -4.89 -14.45 -6.30
CA SER A 133 -5.63 -14.88 -7.47
C SER A 133 -6.53 -16.03 -7.03
N GLY A 134 -7.72 -16.12 -7.58
CA GLY A 134 -8.65 -17.15 -7.17
C GLY A 134 -9.73 -17.39 -8.19
N TRP A 135 -10.48 -18.44 -7.95
CA TRP A 135 -11.67 -18.80 -8.68
C TRP A 135 -12.82 -19.04 -7.70
N GLY A 136 -14.00 -18.65 -8.12
CA GLY A 136 -15.20 -18.92 -7.34
C GLY A 136 -16.43 -18.99 -8.23
N THR A 137 -17.45 -19.67 -7.75
CA THR A 137 -18.75 -19.75 -8.40
C THR A 137 -19.87 -19.71 -7.37
N ALA A 138 -21.06 -19.35 -7.77
CA ALA A 138 -22.23 -19.29 -6.90
C ALA A 138 -23.42 -20.02 -7.51
N SER A 139 -24.37 -20.42 -6.66
CA SER A 139 -25.57 -21.13 -7.09
C SER A 139 -26.54 -20.27 -7.92
N HIS A 140 -26.57 -18.95 -7.69
CA HIS A 140 -27.49 -18.03 -8.34
C HIS A 140 -26.75 -16.75 -8.80
N GLY A 141 -26.39 -16.76 -10.07
CA GLY A 141 -25.53 -15.70 -10.63
C GLY A 141 -24.16 -15.70 -9.97
N SER A 142 -23.17 -15.23 -10.64
CA SER A 142 -21.85 -15.41 -10.13
C SER A 142 -21.07 -14.25 -9.90
N PRO A 143 -19.92 -14.42 -9.25
CA PRO A 143 -19.64 -13.75 -7.99
C PRO A 143 -20.09 -12.30 -7.99
N LYS A 144 -20.51 -11.78 -6.86
CA LYS A 144 -21.01 -10.42 -6.71
C LYS A 144 -19.95 -9.55 -6.08
N SER A 145 -19.13 -8.85 -6.87
CA SER A 145 -18.03 -8.01 -6.38
C SER A 145 -18.47 -6.98 -5.33
N TRP A 146 -19.67 -6.39 -5.47
CA TRP A 146 -20.23 -5.49 -4.47
C TRP A 146 -20.43 -6.15 -3.10
N ALA A 147 -20.70 -7.46 -3.07
CA ALA A 147 -20.95 -8.20 -1.84
C ALA A 147 -19.69 -8.52 -1.02
N ILE A 148 -18.51 -8.29 -1.57
CA ILE A 148 -17.25 -8.47 -0.84
C ILE A 148 -17.29 -7.67 0.45
N GLY A 149 -17.64 -6.40 0.39
CA GLY A 149 -17.71 -5.50 1.53
C GLY A 149 -18.86 -5.76 2.50
N SER A 150 -19.82 -6.60 2.18
CA SER A 150 -20.98 -6.90 3.01
C SER A 150 -21.00 -8.33 3.52
N LEU A 151 -20.60 -9.30 2.72
CA LEU A 151 -20.75 -10.73 2.98
C LEU A 151 -19.41 -11.49 3.04
N GLY A 152 -18.30 -10.79 2.81
CA GLY A 152 -16.98 -11.41 2.78
C GLY A 152 -16.51 -11.75 1.37
N ARG A 153 -15.21 -11.93 1.27
CA ARG A 153 -14.45 -12.01 0.04
C ARG A 153 -14.60 -13.32 -0.71
N LEU A 154 -14.50 -14.46 0.00
CA LEU A 154 -14.50 -15.78 -0.64
C LEU A 154 -15.81 -16.06 -1.39
N GLY A 155 -15.70 -16.50 -2.65
CA GLY A 155 -16.84 -16.72 -3.53
C GLY A 155 -17.48 -15.45 -4.13
N ASN A 156 -17.06 -14.27 -3.71
CA ASN A 156 -17.50 -12.99 -4.28
C ASN A 156 -16.40 -12.28 -5.09
N GLU A 157 -15.15 -12.62 -4.86
CA GLU A 157 -14.01 -12.06 -5.57
C GLU A 157 -13.64 -12.96 -6.75
N TYR A 158 -13.52 -12.35 -7.92
CA TYR A 158 -13.17 -13.03 -9.17
C TYR A 158 -12.05 -12.31 -9.92
N SER A 159 -11.39 -11.36 -9.28
CA SER A 159 -10.24 -10.63 -9.81
C SER A 159 -8.93 -11.08 -9.16
N GLY A 160 -7.84 -10.92 -9.88
CA GLY A 160 -6.50 -10.97 -9.31
C GLY A 160 -6.10 -9.59 -8.81
N TRP A 161 -5.34 -9.54 -7.72
CA TRP A 161 -4.75 -8.31 -7.20
C TRP A 161 -3.28 -8.53 -6.88
N PHE A 162 -2.47 -7.52 -7.14
CA PHE A 162 -1.09 -7.52 -6.68
C PHE A 162 -0.66 -6.16 -6.18
N ASP A 163 0.19 -6.16 -5.17
CA ASP A 163 0.98 -5.04 -4.71
C ASP A 163 2.46 -5.39 -4.89
N LEU A 164 3.22 -4.49 -5.48
CA LEU A 164 4.62 -4.68 -5.79
C LEU A 164 5.39 -3.48 -5.27
N GLN A 165 5.98 -3.60 -4.08
CA GLN A 165 6.80 -2.57 -3.50
C GLN A 165 8.28 -2.83 -3.79
N LEU A 166 8.90 -1.87 -4.47
CA LEU A 166 10.32 -1.80 -4.72
C LEU A 166 10.93 -0.75 -3.79
N LYS A 167 11.92 -1.13 -3.03
CA LYS A 167 12.66 -0.26 -2.12
C LYS A 167 14.13 -0.32 -2.44
N GLN A 168 14.73 0.84 -2.73
CA GLN A 168 16.16 1.00 -2.94
C GLN A 168 16.74 1.90 -1.87
N ARG A 169 17.71 1.40 -1.14
CA ARG A 169 18.56 2.23 -0.29
C ARG A 169 19.50 3.07 -1.17
N VAL A 170 19.34 4.37 -1.13
CA VAL A 170 20.12 5.32 -1.95
C VAL A 170 21.28 5.96 -1.17
N PHE A 171 21.19 5.92 0.17
CA PHE A 171 22.25 6.43 1.05
C PHE A 171 22.22 5.69 2.39
N GLN A 172 23.43 5.44 2.92
CA GLN A 172 23.61 4.98 4.30
C GLN A 172 24.99 5.39 4.82
N GLU A 173 25.02 6.05 5.98
CA GLU A 173 26.22 6.39 6.72
C GLU A 173 25.93 6.33 8.22
N GLY A 174 26.55 5.39 8.91
CA GLY A 174 26.20 5.09 10.31
C GLY A 174 24.71 4.77 10.46
N ASP A 175 24.04 5.50 11.33
CA ASP A 175 22.60 5.35 11.58
C ASP A 175 21.71 6.11 10.59
N LYS A 176 22.32 6.95 9.72
CA LYS A 176 21.58 7.72 8.72
C LYS A 176 21.32 6.88 7.48
N ARG A 177 20.06 6.89 7.04
CA ARG A 177 19.62 6.11 5.89
C ARG A 177 18.62 6.88 5.07
N VAL A 178 18.69 6.71 3.75
CA VAL A 178 17.69 7.21 2.80
C VAL A 178 17.29 6.07 1.88
N ASP A 179 15.98 5.83 1.79
CA ASP A 179 15.38 4.84 0.91
C ASP A 179 14.48 5.54 -0.11
N ALA A 180 14.55 5.14 -1.37
CA ALA A 180 13.55 5.45 -2.40
C ALA A 180 12.58 4.28 -2.50
N ILE A 181 11.27 4.55 -2.40
CA ILE A 181 10.23 3.54 -2.41
C ILE A 181 9.24 3.84 -3.53
N VAL A 182 8.91 2.79 -4.30
CA VAL A 182 7.84 2.81 -5.30
C VAL A 182 6.97 1.60 -5.09
N MET A 183 5.65 1.79 -5.03
CA MET A 183 4.68 0.70 -5.00
C MET A 183 3.78 0.78 -6.22
N LEU A 184 3.74 -0.32 -6.95
CA LEU A 184 2.81 -0.59 -8.03
C LEU A 184 1.73 -1.49 -7.50
N ASP A 185 0.48 -1.15 -7.70
CA ASP A 185 -0.63 -2.06 -7.48
C ASP A 185 -1.51 -2.20 -8.72
N GLY A 186 -2.20 -3.31 -8.81
CA GLY A 186 -3.04 -3.56 -9.95
C GLY A 186 -4.11 -4.60 -9.68
N ASN A 187 -5.20 -4.44 -10.44
CA ASN A 187 -6.30 -5.38 -10.48
C ASN A 187 -6.40 -6.01 -11.88
N VAL A 188 -6.64 -7.29 -11.93
CA VAL A 188 -6.81 -8.05 -13.18
C VAL A 188 -8.16 -8.75 -13.14
N GLY A 189 -9.03 -8.39 -14.06
CA GLY A 189 -10.33 -9.05 -14.25
C GLY A 189 -10.14 -10.44 -14.81
N GLN A 190 -10.27 -11.46 -13.97
CA GLN A 190 -10.03 -12.86 -14.35
C GLN A 190 -11.19 -13.51 -15.13
N GLN A 191 -12.36 -12.85 -15.16
CA GLN A 191 -13.53 -13.30 -15.90
C GLN A 191 -13.41 -13.11 -17.42
N TYR A 192 -12.43 -12.36 -17.89
CA TYR A 192 -12.20 -12.13 -19.31
C TYR A 192 -10.98 -12.88 -19.81
N SER A 193 -11.07 -13.46 -20.99
CA SER A 193 -9.97 -14.22 -21.63
C SER A 193 -8.85 -13.33 -22.16
N ALA A 194 -9.10 -12.04 -22.36
CA ALA A 194 -8.12 -11.06 -22.79
C ALA A 194 -8.23 -9.80 -21.93
N GLY A 195 -7.10 -9.26 -21.54
CA GLY A 195 -7.02 -8.02 -20.80
C GLY A 195 -5.61 -7.48 -20.85
N TRP A 196 -5.43 -6.35 -21.50
CA TRP A 196 -4.20 -5.57 -21.44
C TRP A 196 -4.36 -4.47 -20.39
N PHE A 197 -3.27 -4.08 -19.74
CA PHE A 197 -3.28 -2.89 -18.90
C PHE A 197 -3.76 -1.69 -19.72
N GLY A 198 -4.84 -1.07 -19.28
CA GLY A 198 -5.52 0.00 -20.00
C GLY A 198 -6.65 -0.45 -20.92
N ASP A 199 -6.82 -1.75 -21.16
CA ASP A 199 -8.03 -2.27 -21.78
C ASP A 199 -9.11 -2.44 -20.72
N ASN A 200 -10.02 -1.49 -20.68
CA ASN A 200 -11.03 -1.32 -19.64
C ASN A 200 -12.30 -2.09 -19.95
N ALA A 201 -12.20 -3.33 -20.42
CA ALA A 201 -13.37 -4.20 -20.50
C ALA A 201 -13.97 -4.38 -19.10
N GLY A 202 -14.95 -3.56 -18.75
CA GLY A 202 -15.60 -3.56 -17.44
C GLY A 202 -14.89 -2.78 -16.32
N GLY A 203 -13.83 -2.03 -16.61
CA GLY A 203 -13.15 -1.19 -15.59
C GLY A 203 -12.30 -1.94 -14.56
N GLU A 204 -11.93 -3.19 -14.85
CA GLU A 204 -11.31 -4.07 -13.85
C GLU A 204 -9.82 -4.33 -14.06
N ASN A 205 -9.27 -3.99 -15.22
CA ASN A 205 -7.83 -4.10 -15.47
C ASN A 205 -7.18 -2.75 -15.31
N TYR A 206 -6.43 -2.54 -14.23
CA TYR A 206 -5.66 -1.33 -14.04
C TYR A 206 -4.34 -1.58 -13.33
N LEU A 207 -3.41 -0.69 -13.59
CA LEU A 207 -2.11 -0.61 -12.93
C LEU A 207 -1.90 0.83 -12.51
N GLN A 208 -1.50 1.03 -11.26
CA GLN A 208 -1.23 2.37 -10.72
C GLN A 208 0.02 2.39 -9.84
N PHE A 209 0.60 3.60 -9.72
CA PHE A 209 1.57 3.88 -8.66
C PHE A 209 0.80 4.31 -7.41
N SER A 210 0.68 3.41 -6.46
CA SER A 210 -0.01 3.70 -5.20
C SER A 210 0.85 4.50 -4.24
N ASP A 211 2.15 4.20 -4.16
CA ASP A 211 3.13 4.98 -3.40
C ASP A 211 4.36 5.32 -4.24
N MET A 212 4.91 6.51 -4.04
CA MET A 212 6.17 6.94 -4.63
C MET A 212 6.78 8.02 -3.75
N TYR A 213 7.72 7.66 -2.89
CA TYR A 213 8.26 8.55 -1.88
C TYR A 213 9.70 8.24 -1.50
N VAL A 214 10.32 9.20 -0.85
CA VAL A 214 11.62 9.05 -0.20
C VAL A 214 11.41 8.98 1.30
N ASN A 215 12.00 8.00 1.95
CA ASN A 215 12.01 7.82 3.38
C ASN A 215 13.42 8.05 3.94
N THR A 216 13.53 8.79 5.04
CA THR A 216 14.79 9.06 5.71
C THR A 216 14.72 8.66 7.17
N LYS A 217 15.83 8.14 7.70
CA LYS A 217 15.98 7.76 9.10
C LYS A 217 17.32 8.26 9.64
N GLY A 218 17.37 8.63 10.93
CA GLY A 218 18.60 9.11 11.57
C GLY A 218 18.96 10.56 11.30
N PHE A 219 18.13 11.32 10.58
CA PHE A 219 18.41 12.73 10.24
C PHE A 219 17.78 13.74 11.20
N LEU A 220 16.80 13.31 11.99
CA LEU A 220 16.10 14.17 12.95
C LEU A 220 16.73 14.00 14.35
N PRO A 221 17.46 15.00 14.89
CA PRO A 221 18.13 14.85 16.18
C PRO A 221 17.18 14.56 17.35
N PHE A 222 15.93 15.03 17.27
CA PHE A 222 14.90 14.83 18.29
C PHE A 222 14.13 13.50 18.12
N ALA A 223 14.29 12.81 16.98
CA ALA A 223 13.61 11.58 16.64
C ALA A 223 14.50 10.71 15.72
N PRO A 224 15.67 10.24 16.18
CA PRO A 224 16.63 9.54 15.31
C PRO A 224 16.12 8.17 14.82
N GLU A 225 15.19 7.56 15.56
CA GLU A 225 14.56 6.29 15.16
C GLU A 225 13.34 6.45 14.27
N ALA A 226 12.82 7.67 14.11
CA ALA A 226 11.65 7.94 13.30
C ALA A 226 11.96 7.90 11.81
N ASP A 227 10.96 7.54 11.03
CA ASP A 227 10.97 7.56 9.59
C ASP A 227 10.31 8.85 9.10
N PHE A 228 11.09 9.75 8.48
CA PHE A 228 10.55 10.96 7.85
C PHE A 228 10.45 10.75 6.35
N TRP A 229 9.26 10.95 5.78
CA TRP A 229 9.01 10.73 4.37
C TRP A 229 8.46 11.97 3.65
N VAL A 230 8.74 12.04 2.35
CA VAL A 230 8.23 13.06 1.43
C VAL A 230 7.89 12.39 0.09
N GLY A 231 6.73 12.67 -0.44
CA GLY A 231 6.28 12.19 -1.76
C GLY A 231 4.82 11.75 -1.76
N LYS A 232 4.48 10.86 -2.67
CA LYS A 232 3.16 10.23 -2.73
C LYS A 232 3.10 9.08 -1.75
N HIS A 233 2.56 9.34 -0.58
CA HIS A 233 2.40 8.36 0.51
C HIS A 233 1.32 8.84 1.47
N GLY A 234 0.84 7.97 2.34
CA GLY A 234 -0.14 8.27 3.38
C GLY A 234 0.15 7.49 4.66
N ALA A 235 -0.52 7.84 5.74
CA ALA A 235 -0.38 7.09 6.96
C ALA A 235 -0.75 5.60 6.77
N PRO A 236 -0.10 4.66 7.48
CA PRO A 236 -0.29 3.22 7.28
C PRO A 236 -1.76 2.79 7.32
N LYS A 237 -2.17 1.99 6.36
CA LYS A 237 -3.53 1.45 6.27
C LYS A 237 -3.70 0.28 7.23
N ILE A 238 -4.85 0.19 7.90
CA ILE A 238 -5.22 -0.97 8.74
C ILE A 238 -6.40 -1.66 8.06
N GLU A 239 -6.18 -2.89 7.61
CA GLU A 239 -7.11 -3.62 6.77
C GLU A 239 -8.04 -4.53 7.56
N ILE A 240 -9.28 -4.65 7.10
CA ILE A 240 -10.22 -5.74 7.44
C ILE A 240 -10.22 -6.70 6.25
N GLN A 241 -9.30 -7.65 6.25
CA GLN A 241 -9.01 -8.54 5.13
C GLN A 241 -10.23 -9.26 4.57
N MET A 242 -11.11 -9.74 5.45
CA MET A 242 -12.27 -10.54 5.05
C MET A 242 -13.32 -9.73 4.29
N LEU A 243 -13.36 -8.40 4.49
CA LEU A 243 -14.31 -7.48 3.86
C LEU A 243 -13.67 -6.59 2.78
N ASP A 244 -12.36 -6.66 2.61
CA ASP A 244 -11.59 -5.75 1.75
C ASP A 244 -11.76 -4.27 2.12
N TRP A 245 -11.87 -3.99 3.39
CA TRP A 245 -11.98 -2.63 3.96
C TRP A 245 -10.74 -2.23 4.72
N LYS A 246 -10.70 -0.93 5.03
CA LYS A 246 -9.72 -0.36 5.96
C LYS A 246 -10.46 0.21 7.16
N THR A 247 -10.02 -0.12 8.38
CA THR A 247 -10.44 0.60 9.59
C THR A 247 -9.80 1.97 9.63
N GLN A 248 -8.52 2.06 9.28
CA GLN A 248 -7.78 3.30 9.16
C GLN A 248 -7.24 3.43 7.73
N ARG A 249 -7.47 4.59 7.13
CA ARG A 249 -6.99 4.91 5.80
C ARG A 249 -6.79 6.41 5.66
N THR A 250 -5.61 6.80 5.22
CA THR A 250 -5.34 8.10 4.59
C THR A 250 -4.91 7.80 3.18
N ASP A 251 -5.50 8.47 2.22
CA ASP A 251 -5.18 8.23 0.83
C ASP A 251 -3.74 8.68 0.54
N ALA A 252 -3.03 7.91 -0.28
CA ALA A 252 -1.68 8.24 -0.70
C ALA A 252 -1.74 9.35 -1.75
N ALA A 253 -1.33 10.55 -1.36
CA ALA A 253 -1.24 11.73 -2.20
C ALA A 253 0.07 12.48 -1.92
N ALA A 254 0.27 13.64 -2.53
CA ALA A 254 1.49 14.42 -2.30
C ALA A 254 1.54 14.92 -0.84
N GLY A 255 2.56 14.55 -0.09
CA GLY A 255 2.64 14.91 1.32
C GLY A 255 3.98 14.73 1.97
N VAL A 256 3.97 14.97 3.25
CA VAL A 256 5.09 14.74 4.17
C VAL A 256 4.57 14.06 5.43
N GLY A 257 5.41 13.25 6.06
CA GLY A 257 5.03 12.64 7.32
C GLY A 257 6.21 12.16 8.14
N LEU A 258 5.91 11.89 9.38
CA LEU A 258 6.82 11.33 10.35
C LEU A 258 6.15 10.10 10.94
N GLU A 259 6.82 8.96 10.88
CA GLU A 259 6.31 7.71 11.40
C GLU A 259 7.24 7.13 12.46
N ASN A 260 6.66 6.35 13.37
CA ASN A 260 7.39 5.65 14.41
C ASN A 260 8.17 6.59 15.37
N TRP A 261 7.79 7.86 15.48
CA TRP A 261 8.42 8.79 16.42
C TRP A 261 8.11 8.39 17.86
N LYS A 262 9.10 7.88 18.54
CA LYS A 262 8.99 7.37 19.92
C LYS A 262 8.78 8.51 20.91
N VAL A 263 7.65 8.52 21.60
CA VAL A 263 7.33 9.49 22.64
C VAL A 263 6.66 8.76 23.80
N GLY A 264 7.29 8.81 24.98
CA GLY A 264 6.78 8.10 26.15
C GLY A 264 6.68 6.58 25.91
N ALA A 265 5.54 6.00 26.20
CA ALA A 265 5.29 4.57 26.08
C ALA A 265 4.95 4.11 24.66
N GLY A 266 4.57 5.02 23.77
CA GLY A 266 4.09 4.73 22.43
C GLY A 266 4.89 5.45 21.34
N LYS A 267 4.29 5.50 20.14
CA LYS A 267 4.89 6.14 18.96
C LYS A 267 3.86 6.99 18.25
N PHE A 268 4.29 8.16 17.78
CA PHE A 268 3.50 8.99 16.89
C PHE A 268 3.76 8.68 15.42
N ASP A 269 2.66 8.65 14.64
CA ASP A 269 2.66 8.87 13.20
C ASP A 269 1.88 10.15 12.92
N ILE A 270 2.46 11.03 12.10
CA ILE A 270 1.85 12.30 11.71
C ILE A 270 2.03 12.42 10.20
N ALA A 271 0.95 12.64 9.48
CA ALA A 271 0.99 12.85 8.03
C ALA A 271 0.19 14.10 7.65
N LEU A 272 0.77 14.92 6.79
CA LEU A 272 0.09 16.03 6.12
C LEU A 272 0.12 15.75 4.62
N VAL A 273 -1.07 15.51 4.05
CA VAL A 273 -1.23 15.05 2.67
C VAL A 273 -2.16 16.00 1.93
N ARG A 274 -1.79 16.37 0.72
CA ARG A 274 -2.62 17.12 -0.21
C ARG A 274 -3.23 16.17 -1.22
N GLU A 275 -4.55 16.21 -1.40
CA GLU A 275 -5.28 15.47 -2.42
C GLU A 275 -6.14 16.42 -3.24
N ASP A 276 -6.14 16.26 -4.57
CA ASP A 276 -7.07 16.95 -5.46
C ASP A 276 -8.28 16.06 -5.69
N ILE A 277 -9.47 16.56 -5.39
CA ILE A 277 -10.74 15.83 -5.40
C ILE A 277 -11.63 16.38 -6.51
N ASP A 278 -12.27 15.49 -7.25
CA ASP A 278 -13.32 15.82 -8.21
C ASP A 278 -14.64 16.14 -7.47
N ASP A 279 -14.97 17.40 -7.34
CA ASP A 279 -16.24 17.90 -6.85
C ASP A 279 -17.24 18.04 -8.00
N TYR A 280 -18.43 17.46 -7.83
CA TYR A 280 -19.44 17.38 -8.88
C TYR A 280 -20.57 18.40 -8.70
N ASP A 281 -21.21 18.74 -9.81
CA ASP A 281 -22.49 19.44 -9.81
C ASP A 281 -23.65 18.49 -9.44
N ARG A 282 -24.83 19.05 -9.16
CA ARG A 282 -26.03 18.28 -8.77
C ARG A 282 -26.53 17.34 -9.88
N SER A 283 -26.14 17.57 -11.11
CA SER A 283 -26.44 16.68 -12.25
C SER A 283 -25.46 15.48 -12.33
N LEU A 284 -24.37 15.51 -11.59
CA LEU A 284 -23.25 14.59 -11.66
C LEU A 284 -22.60 14.49 -13.05
N THR A 285 -22.78 15.54 -13.87
CA THR A 285 -22.29 15.63 -15.25
C THR A 285 -21.01 16.43 -15.33
N ASN A 286 -20.97 17.57 -14.63
CA ASN A 286 -19.83 18.45 -14.61
C ASN A 286 -19.05 18.29 -13.31
N LYS A 287 -17.74 18.52 -13.39
CA LYS A 287 -16.88 18.46 -12.23
C LYS A 287 -15.90 19.63 -12.21
N GLN A 288 -15.51 20.04 -11.04
CA GLN A 288 -14.35 20.87 -10.80
C GLN A 288 -13.36 20.12 -9.92
N GLN A 289 -12.10 20.46 -9.99
CA GLN A 289 -11.10 19.92 -9.10
C GLN A 289 -10.91 20.89 -7.94
N ILE A 290 -11.07 20.41 -6.71
CA ILE A 290 -10.78 21.16 -5.50
C ILE A 290 -9.58 20.54 -4.78
N ASN A 291 -8.76 21.39 -4.17
CA ASN A 291 -7.64 20.97 -3.38
C ASN A 291 -8.04 20.73 -1.93
N THR A 292 -7.68 19.59 -1.36
CA THR A 292 -7.88 19.29 0.05
C THR A 292 -6.57 19.00 0.75
N ASN A 293 -6.52 19.32 2.05
CA ASN A 293 -5.42 19.00 2.94
C ASN A 293 -5.92 18.08 4.04
N THR A 294 -5.25 16.96 4.22
CA THR A 294 -5.52 15.97 5.26
C THR A 294 -4.41 15.98 6.29
N LEU A 295 -4.77 16.22 7.55
CA LEU A 295 -3.93 15.95 8.69
C LEU A 295 -4.36 14.61 9.32
N ASP A 296 -3.45 13.66 9.42
CA ASP A 296 -3.64 12.36 10.10
C ASP A 296 -2.61 12.27 11.25
N VAL A 297 -3.08 12.03 12.45
CA VAL A 297 -2.25 11.89 13.66
C VAL A 297 -2.64 10.62 14.38
N ARG A 298 -1.66 9.78 14.70
CA ARG A 298 -1.86 8.54 15.44
C ARG A 298 -0.83 8.43 16.55
N TYR A 299 -1.29 8.04 17.72
CA TYR A 299 -0.42 7.60 18.81
C TYR A 299 -0.66 6.12 19.05
N LYS A 300 0.31 5.30 18.69
CA LYS A 300 0.20 3.85 18.57
C LYS A 300 1.20 3.11 19.44
N ASP A 301 1.08 1.78 19.46
CA ASP A 301 1.95 0.87 20.22
C ASP A 301 1.98 1.18 21.72
N ILE A 302 0.90 1.78 22.28
CA ILE A 302 0.79 2.05 23.69
C ILE A 302 0.56 0.71 24.41
N PRO A 303 1.50 0.20 25.22
CA PRO A 303 1.30 -1.07 25.89
C PRO A 303 0.25 -0.94 26.98
N LEU A 304 -0.69 -1.89 27.07
CA LEU A 304 -1.70 -1.95 28.13
C LEU A 304 -1.45 -3.09 29.11
N TRP A 305 -1.44 -4.32 28.60
CA TRP A 305 -1.11 -5.53 29.32
C TRP A 305 -0.36 -6.50 28.39
N ASP A 306 -0.11 -7.72 28.81
CA ASP A 306 0.67 -8.67 28.01
C ASP A 306 0.08 -8.86 26.61
N LYS A 307 0.91 -8.61 25.60
CA LYS A 307 0.57 -8.71 24.16
C LYS A 307 -0.58 -7.81 23.68
N ALA A 308 -1.01 -6.84 24.50
CA ALA A 308 -2.03 -5.87 24.13
C ALA A 308 -1.42 -4.49 23.89
N SER A 309 -1.87 -3.82 22.83
CA SER A 309 -1.49 -2.46 22.52
C SER A 309 -2.69 -1.61 22.11
N LEU A 310 -2.66 -0.35 22.46
CA LEU A 310 -3.67 0.66 22.11
C LEU A 310 -3.11 1.62 21.08
N MET A 311 -3.96 2.05 20.17
CA MET A 311 -3.76 3.19 19.29
C MET A 311 -4.91 4.17 19.47
N VAL A 312 -4.58 5.47 19.49
CA VAL A 312 -5.54 6.58 19.38
C VAL A 312 -5.22 7.34 18.11
N SER A 313 -6.23 7.72 17.35
CA SER A 313 -6.06 8.37 16.05
C SER A 313 -7.04 9.52 15.85
N GLY A 314 -6.60 10.50 15.05
CA GLY A 314 -7.42 11.61 14.59
C GLY A 314 -7.05 11.95 13.15
N ARG A 315 -8.07 12.24 12.32
CA ARG A 315 -7.92 12.71 10.95
C ARG A 315 -8.85 13.89 10.73
N TYR A 316 -8.34 14.92 10.07
CA TYR A 316 -9.12 16.10 9.66
C TYR A 316 -8.82 16.41 8.20
N VAL A 317 -9.85 16.65 7.40
CA VAL A 317 -9.76 16.96 5.97
C VAL A 317 -10.49 18.27 5.71
N ALA A 318 -9.75 19.25 5.21
CA ALA A 318 -10.26 20.58 4.87
C ALA A 318 -9.93 20.92 3.43
N ALA A 319 -10.82 21.63 2.74
CA ALA A 319 -10.55 22.14 1.42
C ALA A 319 -9.77 23.47 1.47
N ASN A 320 -8.87 23.64 0.51
CA ASN A 320 -8.21 24.90 0.22
C ASN A 320 -8.74 25.44 -1.12
N GLN A 321 -9.97 25.95 -1.08
CA GLN A 321 -10.69 26.39 -2.26
C GLN A 321 -10.35 27.83 -2.65
N SER A 322 -10.22 28.06 -3.92
CA SER A 322 -10.17 29.40 -4.52
C SER A 322 -11.54 30.10 -4.48
N SER A 323 -11.53 31.41 -4.69
CA SER A 323 -12.79 32.19 -4.79
C SER A 323 -13.66 31.70 -5.95
N SER A 324 -13.06 31.24 -7.06
CA SER A 324 -13.78 30.71 -8.21
C SER A 324 -14.49 29.40 -7.89
N GLU A 325 -13.83 28.48 -7.17
CA GLU A 325 -14.42 27.19 -6.77
C GLU A 325 -15.60 27.41 -5.80
N LYS A 326 -15.44 28.29 -4.82
CA LYS A 326 -16.54 28.68 -3.91
C LYS A 326 -17.70 29.38 -4.64
N TYR A 327 -17.40 30.18 -5.67
CA TYR A 327 -18.44 30.79 -6.51
C TYR A 327 -19.29 29.74 -7.21
N LYS A 328 -18.68 28.71 -7.76
CA LYS A 328 -19.37 27.62 -8.44
C LYS A 328 -20.25 26.80 -7.50
N GLU A 329 -19.81 26.53 -6.28
CA GLU A 329 -20.65 25.88 -5.27
C GLU A 329 -21.91 26.68 -4.99
N GLY A 330 -21.79 28.01 -4.88
CA GLY A 330 -22.92 28.90 -4.57
C GLY A 330 -23.84 29.21 -5.75
N ASN A 331 -23.33 29.26 -7.00
CA ASN A 331 -24.03 29.84 -8.14
C ASN A 331 -24.18 28.89 -9.33
N GLU A 332 -23.34 27.86 -9.47
CA GLU A 332 -23.35 26.93 -10.63
C GLU A 332 -23.84 25.53 -10.25
N GLY A 333 -24.36 25.35 -9.02
CA GLY A 333 -25.00 24.12 -8.57
C GLY A 333 -24.04 22.99 -8.22
N TYR A 334 -22.77 23.28 -7.98
CA TYR A 334 -21.84 22.31 -7.43
C TYR A 334 -22.19 21.99 -5.98
N TYR A 335 -21.83 20.76 -5.52
CA TYR A 335 -22.00 20.42 -4.11
C TYR A 335 -21.04 21.21 -3.26
N GLN A 336 -21.54 21.72 -2.14
CA GLN A 336 -20.72 22.48 -1.22
C GLN A 336 -19.81 21.57 -0.42
N TRP A 337 -18.50 21.84 -0.46
CA TRP A 337 -17.56 21.14 0.42
C TRP A 337 -17.91 21.35 1.89
N LYS A 338 -17.84 20.27 2.66
CA LYS A 338 -17.89 20.28 4.12
C LYS A 338 -16.68 19.57 4.67
N ASP A 339 -15.94 20.26 5.52
CA ASP A 339 -14.81 19.65 6.21
C ASP A 339 -15.25 18.41 6.97
N THR A 340 -14.39 17.40 6.96
CA THR A 340 -14.72 16.13 7.58
C THR A 340 -13.60 15.68 8.52
N TRP A 341 -13.97 15.02 9.59
CA TRP A 341 -13.04 14.49 10.56
C TRP A 341 -13.41 13.07 10.97
N MET A 342 -12.41 12.36 11.46
CA MET A 342 -12.58 11.08 12.10
C MET A 342 -11.64 10.98 13.30
N VAL A 343 -12.16 10.52 14.44
CA VAL A 343 -11.36 10.18 15.60
C VAL A 343 -11.65 8.75 16.02
N GLY A 344 -10.67 8.09 16.63
CA GLY A 344 -10.90 6.72 17.04
C GLY A 344 -9.82 6.12 17.90
N THR A 345 -10.09 4.91 18.32
CA THR A 345 -9.16 4.09 19.09
C THR A 345 -9.21 2.66 18.59
N SER A 346 -8.09 1.97 18.65
CA SER A 346 -7.97 0.54 18.30
C SER A 346 -7.14 -0.18 19.36
N LEU A 347 -7.69 -1.25 19.88
CA LEU A 347 -7.04 -2.19 20.79
C LEU A 347 -6.66 -3.44 20.01
N THR A 348 -5.38 -3.76 19.96
CA THR A 348 -4.89 -5.01 19.37
C THR A 348 -4.43 -5.96 20.46
N GLN A 349 -5.04 -7.14 20.53
CA GLN A 349 -4.62 -8.25 21.40
C GLN A 349 -4.01 -9.35 20.55
N LYS A 350 -2.74 -9.68 20.77
CA LYS A 350 -2.10 -10.88 20.22
C LYS A 350 -2.30 -12.06 21.14
N PHE A 351 -2.50 -13.26 20.60
CA PHE A 351 -2.74 -14.47 21.37
C PHE A 351 -1.47 -15.32 21.53
N ALA A 352 -1.39 -16.09 22.60
CA ALA A 352 -0.23 -16.93 22.90
C ALA A 352 -0.05 -18.08 21.89
N ASN A 353 -1.16 -18.63 21.41
CA ASN A 353 -1.22 -19.69 20.39
C ASN A 353 -1.09 -19.16 18.96
N GLY A 354 -0.85 -17.87 18.78
CA GLY A 354 -0.73 -17.22 17.49
C GLY A 354 -2.01 -16.51 17.05
N GLY A 355 -1.81 -15.53 16.15
CA GLY A 355 -2.89 -14.67 15.69
C GLY A 355 -3.12 -13.45 16.58
N PHE A 356 -4.17 -12.71 16.25
CA PHE A 356 -4.55 -11.46 16.94
C PHE A 356 -6.04 -11.20 16.79
N ASN A 357 -6.56 -10.31 17.62
CA ASN A 357 -7.82 -9.62 17.37
C ASN A 357 -7.66 -8.13 17.61
N GLU A 358 -8.22 -7.33 16.70
CA GLU A 358 -8.30 -5.88 16.80
C GLU A 358 -9.76 -5.48 17.10
N PHE A 359 -9.93 -4.62 18.10
CA PHE A 359 -11.19 -3.96 18.40
C PHE A 359 -11.01 -2.46 18.13
N SER A 360 -11.85 -1.88 17.27
CA SER A 360 -11.79 -0.45 16.99
C SER A 360 -13.13 0.24 17.20
N LEU A 361 -13.05 1.48 17.67
CA LEU A 361 -14.15 2.42 17.79
C LEU A 361 -13.77 3.66 17.01
N LEU A 362 -14.59 4.05 16.02
CA LEU A 362 -14.40 5.24 15.20
C LEU A 362 -15.64 6.11 15.29
N LEU A 363 -15.42 7.41 15.34
CA LEU A 363 -16.43 8.46 15.25
C LEU A 363 -16.03 9.39 14.10
N ALA A 364 -16.98 9.70 13.21
CA ALA A 364 -16.73 10.54 12.04
C ALA A 364 -17.93 11.45 11.75
N ASN A 365 -17.70 12.50 10.96
CA ASN A 365 -18.77 13.36 10.46
C ASN A 365 -18.74 13.46 8.92
N ASN A 366 -19.75 14.10 8.36
CA ASN A 366 -19.89 14.48 6.95
C ASN A 366 -19.58 13.34 5.96
N SER A 367 -18.67 13.54 5.02
CA SER A 367 -18.39 12.57 3.96
C SER A 367 -17.76 11.27 4.50
N ILE A 368 -16.93 11.34 5.54
CA ILE A 368 -16.40 10.12 6.17
C ILE A 368 -17.53 9.35 6.87
N ALA A 369 -18.44 10.02 7.57
CA ALA A 369 -19.62 9.38 8.16
C ALA A 369 -20.51 8.72 7.08
N SER A 370 -20.69 9.39 5.94
CA SER A 370 -21.41 8.85 4.79
C SER A 370 -20.74 7.59 4.23
N SER A 371 -19.41 7.52 4.24
CA SER A 371 -18.71 6.31 3.83
C SER A 371 -19.01 5.10 4.72
N PHE A 372 -19.40 5.31 5.99
CA PHE A 372 -19.76 4.23 6.90
C PHE A 372 -21.10 3.58 6.55
N SER A 373 -22.00 4.31 5.88
CA SER A 373 -23.30 3.81 5.48
C SER A 373 -23.32 3.03 4.16
N ARG A 374 -22.21 2.96 3.43
CA ARG A 374 -22.14 2.27 2.12
C ARG A 374 -22.26 0.76 2.23
N TYR A 375 -22.93 0.12 1.26
CA TYR A 375 -23.10 -1.34 1.22
C TYR A 375 -21.83 -2.06 0.76
N ALA A 376 -21.28 -1.63 -0.37
CA ALA A 376 -20.24 -2.34 -1.08
C ALA A 376 -18.83 -2.15 -0.54
N GLY A 377 -18.58 -1.12 0.24
CA GLY A 377 -17.26 -0.87 0.80
C GLY A 377 -17.29 0.36 1.66
N SER A 378 -16.91 0.20 2.92
CA SER A 378 -17.04 1.23 3.94
C SER A 378 -15.70 1.68 4.50
N SER A 379 -14.61 1.63 3.73
CA SER A 379 -13.38 2.30 4.15
C SER A 379 -13.67 3.78 4.40
N PRO A 380 -12.99 4.42 5.37
CA PRO A 380 -13.26 5.83 5.74
C PRO A 380 -12.76 6.80 4.66
N TYR A 381 -13.45 6.84 3.52
CA TYR A 381 -13.17 7.73 2.41
C TYR A 381 -13.81 9.10 2.60
N THR A 382 -13.14 10.12 2.07
CA THR A 382 -13.69 11.46 1.89
C THR A 382 -14.56 11.58 0.64
N THR A 383 -14.41 10.67 -0.30
CA THR A 383 -15.12 10.65 -1.58
C THR A 383 -15.86 9.33 -1.78
N ASN A 384 -16.81 9.30 -2.67
CA ASN A 384 -17.43 8.07 -3.14
C ASN A 384 -16.86 7.69 -4.51
N ASN A 385 -15.97 6.69 -4.55
CA ASN A 385 -15.27 6.24 -5.77
C ASN A 385 -14.57 7.41 -6.51
N GLY A 386 -13.83 8.25 -5.76
CA GLY A 386 -13.12 9.41 -6.29
C GLY A 386 -13.99 10.64 -6.58
N ARG A 387 -15.31 10.58 -6.32
CA ARG A 387 -16.24 11.67 -6.54
C ARG A 387 -16.71 12.27 -5.23
N TYR A 388 -16.63 13.58 -5.09
CA TYR A 388 -17.26 14.30 -4.00
C TYR A 388 -18.62 14.82 -4.47
N TYR A 389 -19.67 14.43 -3.79
CA TYR A 389 -21.04 14.87 -4.02
C TYR A 389 -21.92 14.54 -2.82
N GLY A 390 -23.08 15.15 -2.77
CA GLY A 390 -24.06 15.02 -1.68
C GLY A 390 -24.05 16.22 -0.75
N ASP A 391 -25.22 16.58 -0.26
CA ASP A 391 -25.37 17.69 0.68
C ASP A 391 -25.01 17.21 2.10
N HIS A 392 -23.75 17.32 2.50
CA HIS A 392 -23.32 16.94 3.84
C HIS A 392 -23.72 18.03 4.86
N THR A 393 -24.47 17.64 5.91
CA THR A 393 -25.12 18.55 6.87
C THR A 393 -24.68 18.32 8.30
N ASN A 394 -23.42 18.04 8.55
CA ASN A 394 -22.85 17.71 9.86
C ASN A 394 -23.37 16.39 10.46
N GLY A 395 -23.93 15.50 9.65
CA GLY A 395 -24.27 14.15 10.07
C GLY A 395 -23.07 13.41 10.65
N THR A 396 -23.32 12.60 11.68
CA THR A 396 -22.26 11.87 12.40
C THR A 396 -22.52 10.38 12.39
N ALA A 397 -21.45 9.61 12.43
CA ALA A 397 -21.54 8.16 12.49
C ALA A 397 -20.48 7.56 13.43
N VAL A 398 -20.87 6.44 14.02
CA VAL A 398 -20.01 5.59 14.87
C VAL A 398 -19.83 4.25 14.19
N ARG A 399 -18.62 3.70 14.30
CA ARG A 399 -18.31 2.34 13.86
C ARG A 399 -17.57 1.58 14.94
N LEU A 400 -18.04 0.40 15.22
CA LEU A 400 -17.39 -0.61 16.06
C LEU A 400 -16.92 -1.74 15.16
N THR A 401 -15.68 -2.16 15.33
CA THR A 401 -15.12 -3.29 14.56
C THR A 401 -14.42 -4.26 15.50
N SER A 402 -14.66 -5.56 15.27
CA SER A 402 -13.82 -6.63 15.79
C SER A 402 -13.33 -7.43 14.60
N GLN A 403 -12.01 -7.56 14.44
CA GLN A 403 -11.44 -8.31 13.32
C GLN A 403 -10.14 -8.98 13.73
N GLY A 404 -9.87 -10.12 13.12
CA GLY A 404 -8.63 -10.82 13.35
C GLY A 404 -8.73 -12.30 13.03
N GLU A 405 -7.73 -13.02 13.47
CA GLU A 405 -7.68 -14.47 13.38
C GLU A 405 -6.95 -15.05 14.59
N THR A 406 -7.36 -16.23 14.99
CA THR A 406 -6.75 -16.96 16.10
C THR A 406 -6.74 -18.45 15.85
N TYR A 407 -5.72 -19.12 16.35
CA TYR A 407 -5.67 -20.57 16.36
C TYR A 407 -6.51 -21.08 17.54
N LEU A 408 -7.60 -21.76 17.25
CA LEU A 408 -8.38 -22.48 18.28
C LEU A 408 -7.67 -23.76 18.72
N ARG A 409 -6.89 -24.32 17.80
CA ARG A 409 -6.03 -25.49 17.95
C ARG A 409 -4.93 -25.38 16.88
N ASP A 410 -3.84 -26.14 16.98
CA ASP A 410 -2.71 -26.07 16.04
C ASP A 410 -3.12 -26.27 14.56
N ASP A 411 -4.20 -27.04 14.33
CA ASP A 411 -4.73 -27.35 13.02
C ASP A 411 -6.08 -26.68 12.72
N VAL A 412 -6.60 -25.81 13.59
CA VAL A 412 -7.88 -25.10 13.40
C VAL A 412 -7.71 -23.61 13.64
N ILE A 413 -7.93 -22.83 12.60
CA ILE A 413 -7.90 -21.37 12.65
C ILE A 413 -9.33 -20.82 12.52
N MET A 414 -9.61 -19.73 13.24
CA MET A 414 -10.84 -18.96 13.15
C MET A 414 -10.50 -17.53 12.81
N ALA A 415 -10.92 -17.05 11.64
CA ALA A 415 -10.91 -15.63 11.33
C ALA A 415 -12.29 -15.01 11.52
N ASN A 416 -12.32 -13.74 11.90
CA ASN A 416 -13.55 -12.98 12.11
C ASN A 416 -13.44 -11.56 11.57
N ALA A 417 -14.56 -11.00 11.13
CA ALA A 417 -14.76 -9.58 10.87
C ALA A 417 -16.20 -9.23 11.22
N ILE A 418 -16.38 -8.51 12.32
CA ILE A 418 -17.69 -8.03 12.78
C ILE A 418 -17.64 -6.51 12.80
N VAL A 419 -18.54 -5.88 12.05
CA VAL A 419 -18.61 -4.42 11.95
C VAL A 419 -20.04 -3.99 12.24
N TYR A 420 -20.19 -3.13 13.25
CA TYR A 420 -21.44 -2.47 13.57
C TYR A 420 -21.27 -0.97 13.36
N SER A 421 -22.14 -0.36 12.58
CA SER A 421 -22.10 1.09 12.31
C SER A 421 -23.49 1.67 12.44
N PHE A 422 -23.57 2.85 12.99
CA PHE A 422 -24.79 3.65 13.05
C PHE A 422 -24.47 5.13 12.95
N GLY A 423 -25.45 5.92 12.54
CA GLY A 423 -25.26 7.37 12.41
C GLY A 423 -26.58 8.10 12.31
N ASN A 424 -26.50 9.40 12.51
CA ASN A 424 -27.62 10.33 12.47
C ASN A 424 -27.40 11.36 11.38
N ASP A 425 -28.45 11.67 10.61
CA ASP A 425 -28.46 12.67 9.55
C ASP A 425 -27.30 12.50 8.54
N VAL A 426 -26.98 11.25 8.21
CA VAL A 426 -25.88 10.90 7.31
C VAL A 426 -26.38 10.85 5.89
N TYR A 427 -25.65 11.44 4.96
CA TYR A 427 -25.96 11.33 3.54
C TYR A 427 -25.71 9.91 3.04
N SER A 428 -26.73 9.27 2.50
CA SER A 428 -26.62 7.94 1.91
C SER A 428 -26.35 8.05 0.41
N TYR A 429 -25.21 7.55 -0.03
CA TYR A 429 -24.86 7.51 -1.46
C TYR A 429 -25.76 6.58 -2.29
N GLU A 430 -26.39 5.59 -1.66
CA GLU A 430 -27.29 4.65 -2.30
C GLU A 430 -28.69 5.24 -2.53
N THR A 431 -29.20 6.01 -1.58
CA THR A 431 -30.57 6.53 -1.64
C THR A 431 -30.65 8.03 -1.95
N GLY A 432 -29.54 8.76 -1.85
CA GLY A 432 -29.51 10.23 -2.01
C GLY A 432 -30.19 10.99 -0.89
N ALA A 433 -30.55 10.31 0.19
CA ALA A 433 -31.28 10.89 1.33
C ALA A 433 -30.37 11.17 2.51
N HIS A 434 -30.74 12.14 3.33
CA HIS A 434 -30.27 12.29 4.70
C HIS A 434 -31.11 11.42 5.62
N SER A 435 -30.48 10.50 6.32
CA SER A 435 -31.20 9.66 7.26
C SER A 435 -30.31 9.09 8.36
N ASP A 436 -30.96 8.69 9.44
CA ASP A 436 -30.34 7.79 10.38
C ASP A 436 -30.13 6.45 9.70
N PHE A 437 -29.00 5.83 9.95
CA PHE A 437 -28.69 4.49 9.47
C PHE A 437 -28.20 3.59 10.59
N GLU A 438 -28.40 2.31 10.42
CA GLU A 438 -27.86 1.26 11.26
C GLU A 438 -27.44 0.09 10.38
N SER A 439 -26.25 -0.46 10.59
CA SER A 439 -25.77 -1.59 9.82
C SER A 439 -24.93 -2.54 10.67
N ILE A 440 -25.07 -3.83 10.38
CA ILE A 440 -24.23 -4.89 10.92
C ILE A 440 -23.70 -5.75 9.78
N ARG A 441 -22.43 -6.11 9.87
CA ARG A 441 -21.77 -7.10 9.03
C ARG A 441 -21.01 -8.06 9.91
N ALA A 442 -21.18 -9.35 9.66
CA ALA A 442 -20.49 -10.39 10.39
C ALA A 442 -19.99 -11.44 9.40
N VAL A 443 -18.69 -11.66 9.37
CA VAL A 443 -18.07 -12.72 8.59
C VAL A 443 -17.19 -13.55 9.51
N LEU A 444 -17.43 -14.85 9.49
CA LEU A 444 -16.70 -15.86 10.26
C LEU A 444 -16.10 -16.89 9.30
N ARG A 445 -14.85 -17.26 9.53
CA ARG A 445 -14.12 -18.20 8.65
C ARG A 445 -13.36 -19.22 9.47
N PRO A 446 -14.01 -20.28 9.96
CA PRO A 446 -13.32 -21.46 10.48
C PRO A 446 -12.66 -22.22 9.34
N ALA A 447 -11.40 -22.64 9.55
CA ALA A 447 -10.67 -23.45 8.60
C ALA A 447 -9.85 -24.54 9.31
N TYR A 448 -9.71 -25.68 8.65
CA TYR A 448 -8.84 -26.77 9.04
C TYR A 448 -7.54 -26.71 8.21
N ILE A 449 -6.42 -26.73 8.88
CA ILE A 449 -5.08 -26.66 8.30
C ILE A 449 -4.56 -28.08 8.12
N TRP A 450 -4.55 -28.58 6.89
CA TRP A 450 -4.05 -29.91 6.57
C TRP A 450 -2.53 -30.02 6.68
N ASN A 451 -1.85 -28.96 6.29
CA ASN A 451 -0.39 -28.84 6.32
C ASN A 451 0.00 -27.38 6.12
N LYS A 452 1.30 -27.10 6.06
CA LYS A 452 1.86 -25.75 5.90
C LYS A 452 1.31 -24.95 4.71
N TYR A 453 0.78 -25.61 3.68
CA TYR A 453 0.39 -24.98 2.42
C TYR A 453 -1.10 -25.11 2.08
N ASN A 454 -1.81 -26.00 2.75
CA ASN A 454 -3.18 -26.35 2.40
C ASN A 454 -4.12 -26.22 3.59
N GLN A 455 -5.21 -25.54 3.38
CA GLN A 455 -6.33 -25.45 4.32
C GLN A 455 -7.65 -25.52 3.57
N THR A 456 -8.68 -25.96 4.26
CA THR A 456 -10.07 -25.92 3.80
C THR A 456 -10.95 -25.37 4.90
N GLY A 457 -12.04 -24.74 4.51
CA GLY A 457 -12.93 -24.17 5.51
C GLY A 457 -14.26 -23.69 4.94
N VAL A 458 -14.97 -22.99 5.80
CA VAL A 458 -16.25 -22.37 5.48
C VAL A 458 -16.17 -20.89 5.82
N GLU A 459 -16.61 -20.02 4.91
CA GLU A 459 -16.86 -18.62 5.22
C GLU A 459 -18.35 -18.38 5.30
N LEU A 460 -18.80 -17.89 6.45
CA LEU A 460 -20.16 -17.50 6.74
C LEU A 460 -20.26 -15.99 6.76
N GLY A 461 -21.08 -15.40 5.92
CA GLY A 461 -21.30 -13.95 5.85
C GLY A 461 -22.75 -13.59 6.11
N TYR A 462 -22.95 -12.54 6.88
CA TYR A 462 -24.25 -11.91 7.11
C TYR A 462 -24.12 -10.40 7.10
N PHE A 463 -25.08 -9.71 6.48
CA PHE A 463 -25.23 -8.28 6.67
C PHE A 463 -26.68 -7.87 6.75
N LYS A 464 -26.93 -6.77 7.45
CA LYS A 464 -28.19 -6.05 7.47
C LYS A 464 -27.88 -4.55 7.58
N GLN A 465 -28.59 -3.76 6.82
CA GLN A 465 -28.52 -2.31 6.88
C GLN A 465 -29.92 -1.72 6.73
N GLN A 466 -30.21 -0.66 7.45
CA GLN A 466 -31.44 0.12 7.33
C GLN A 466 -31.10 1.61 7.30
N ASN A 467 -31.80 2.30 6.43
CA ASN A 467 -31.81 3.77 6.29
C ASN A 467 -33.17 4.20 5.70
N LYS A 468 -33.27 5.43 5.24
CA LYS A 468 -34.47 5.94 4.55
C LYS A 468 -34.09 6.40 3.14
N ASP A 469 -35.05 6.37 2.24
CA ASP A 469 -34.93 7.01 0.94
C ASP A 469 -35.36 8.48 1.00
N VAL A 470 -35.27 9.19 -0.13
CA VAL A 470 -35.64 10.62 -0.26
C VAL A 470 -37.10 10.90 0.08
N THR A 471 -37.95 9.92 0.09
CA THR A 471 -39.39 10.03 0.47
C THR A 471 -39.62 9.78 1.95
N GLY A 472 -38.59 9.46 2.73
CA GLY A 472 -38.67 9.06 4.12
C GLY A 472 -39.11 7.60 4.33
N LYS A 473 -39.30 6.84 3.27
CA LYS A 473 -39.62 5.41 3.36
C LYS A 473 -38.41 4.61 3.83
N LYS A 474 -38.65 3.66 4.70
CA LYS A 474 -37.59 2.74 5.18
C LYS A 474 -37.04 1.92 4.01
N TYR A 475 -35.72 1.93 3.91
CA TYR A 475 -34.94 1.16 3.00
C TYR A 475 -34.10 0.15 3.79
N ASN A 476 -34.40 -1.13 3.60
CA ASN A 476 -33.76 -2.21 4.35
C ASN A 476 -33.11 -3.18 3.37
N GLU A 477 -31.83 -3.42 3.57
CA GLU A 477 -31.07 -4.41 2.82
C GLU A 477 -30.50 -5.45 3.78
N SER A 478 -30.54 -6.71 3.37
CA SER A 478 -29.93 -7.79 4.12
C SER A 478 -29.53 -8.94 3.20
N GLY A 479 -28.56 -9.71 3.65
CA GLY A 479 -28.12 -10.89 2.92
C GLY A 479 -27.31 -11.82 3.79
N TYR A 480 -27.16 -13.05 3.33
CA TYR A 480 -26.30 -14.04 3.93
C TYR A 480 -25.57 -14.85 2.85
N LYS A 481 -24.46 -15.43 3.24
CA LYS A 481 -23.64 -16.25 2.35
C LYS A 481 -22.99 -17.39 3.15
N THR A 482 -22.89 -18.54 2.50
CA THR A 482 -22.03 -19.65 2.93
C THR A 482 -21.15 -20.05 1.77
N THR A 483 -19.84 -20.08 1.99
CA THR A 483 -18.84 -20.45 0.98
C THR A 483 -17.93 -21.54 1.52
N LEU A 484 -17.75 -22.62 0.77
CA LEU A 484 -16.69 -23.61 1.00
C LEU A 484 -15.43 -23.20 0.24
N PHE A 485 -14.27 -23.39 0.82
CA PHE A 485 -13.01 -23.07 0.19
C PHE A 485 -11.91 -24.07 0.54
#